data_7f36fbe3d35d8657d14ca3d02ed3f115
#
_entry.id   7f36fbe3d35d8657d14ca3d02ed3f115
#
_cell.length_a   1.000
_cell.length_b   1.000
_cell.length_c   1.000
_cell.angle_alpha   90.00
_cell.angle_beta   90.00
_cell.angle_gamma   90.00
#
_symmetry.space_group_name_H-M   'P 1'
#
loop_
_entity.id
_entity.type
_entity.pdbx_description
1 polymer ?
#
loop_
_entity_poly.entity_id
_entity_poly.type
_entity_poly.pdbx_seq_one_letter_code
_entity_poly.pdbx_strand_id
1 'polypeptide(L)'
;KMRTSEEYRKKLYKMRKNVYMDGKLVGRDDPRLAQAISVMSKTFDFVGDPKFKGLITAKSHLTGKEINRFTHINRSTEDLLNKQKMIRMACHLTGGCIQRCMGCDAINALSVMTYELDQSFGTEYYKRFVKFLEYFQKNDLTAAAAQTDVKGDRSLRPHQQKDPDLYVHIVEKRDDGIVVRGAKNHITMAAYADEIICLPTRMMAENDADYSVAFAIPADAEGVKLITHVTNPRPREKFKAPAAEYGFADSFVIFDDLFVPKERVFMCGEPPPFAGLLAHMFALYH
;
A
#
# COMPACT_ATOMS: atom_id res chain seq x y z
N LYS A 1 -7.12 1.57 -20.59
CA LYS A 1 -6.01 0.71 -21.03
C LYS A 1 -5.17 0.38 -19.77
N MET A 2 -4.92 -0.90 -19.52
CA MET A 2 -4.02 -1.35 -18.45
C MET A 2 -2.58 -0.94 -18.80
N ARG A 3 -1.80 -0.62 -17.79
CA ARG A 3 -0.42 -0.16 -17.90
C ARG A 3 0.52 -1.33 -18.26
N THR A 4 1.58 -1.05 -19.00
CA THR A 4 2.65 -2.01 -19.29
C THR A 4 3.75 -1.94 -18.23
N SER A 5 4.59 -2.96 -18.15
CA SER A 5 5.78 -2.96 -17.28
C SER A 5 6.77 -1.84 -17.62
N GLU A 6 6.86 -1.45 -18.89
CA GLU A 6 7.69 -0.32 -19.34
C GLU A 6 7.11 1.02 -18.86
N GLU A 7 5.80 1.23 -19.05
CA GLU A 7 5.10 2.43 -18.56
C GLU A 7 5.21 2.56 -17.03
N TYR A 8 5.13 1.42 -16.30
CA TYR A 8 5.36 1.39 -14.85
C TYR A 8 6.76 1.87 -14.48
N ARG A 9 7.81 1.25 -15.05
CA ARG A 9 9.21 1.62 -14.77
C ARG A 9 9.51 3.07 -15.15
N LYS A 10 9.03 3.51 -16.31
CA LYS A 10 9.21 4.89 -16.79
C LYS A 10 8.61 5.93 -15.83
N LYS A 11 7.44 5.65 -15.27
CA LYS A 11 6.83 6.51 -14.24
C LYS A 11 7.65 6.47 -12.95
N LEU A 12 7.96 5.25 -12.48
CA LEU A 12 8.70 5.04 -11.24
C LEU A 12 10.03 5.79 -11.20
N TYR A 13 10.81 5.73 -12.28
CA TYR A 13 12.14 6.37 -12.36
C TYR A 13 12.08 7.91 -12.40
N LYS A 14 10.90 8.48 -12.67
CA LYS A 14 10.67 9.94 -12.67
C LYS A 14 10.18 10.48 -11.34
N MET A 15 9.82 9.61 -10.40
CA MET A 15 9.34 10.03 -9.08
C MET A 15 10.42 10.80 -8.33
N ARG A 16 9.99 11.75 -7.48
CA ARG A 16 10.88 12.52 -6.61
C ARG A 16 11.76 11.58 -5.79
N LYS A 17 13.04 11.91 -5.67
CA LYS A 17 13.96 11.16 -4.84
C LYS A 17 13.61 11.35 -3.36
N ASN A 18 13.27 10.28 -2.68
CA ASN A 18 13.01 10.21 -1.24
C ASN A 18 13.35 8.82 -0.66
N VAL A 19 14.10 8.03 -1.43
CA VAL A 19 14.59 6.71 -1.02
C VAL A 19 16.02 6.85 -0.51
N TYR A 20 16.28 6.34 0.68
CA TYR A 20 17.60 6.32 1.31
C TYR A 20 18.08 4.88 1.45
N MET A 21 19.27 4.60 0.95
CA MET A 21 19.94 3.30 1.07
C MET A 21 21.38 3.53 1.52
N ASP A 22 21.79 2.84 2.59
CA ASP A 22 23.11 3.02 3.20
C ASP A 22 23.46 4.49 3.49
N GLY A 23 22.47 5.25 3.99
CA GLY A 23 22.60 6.66 4.34
C GLY A 23 22.63 7.63 3.15
N LYS A 24 22.45 7.15 1.92
CA LYS A 24 22.49 7.97 0.70
C LYS A 24 21.09 8.09 0.06
N LEU A 25 20.76 9.30 -0.37
CA LEU A 25 19.56 9.55 -1.17
C LEU A 25 19.78 9.01 -2.60
N VAL A 26 18.90 8.11 -3.05
CA VAL A 26 19.00 7.44 -4.35
C VAL A 26 17.73 7.61 -5.18
N GLY A 27 17.85 7.44 -6.50
CA GLY A 27 16.70 7.31 -7.38
C GLY A 27 16.14 5.89 -7.36
N ARG A 28 14.91 5.72 -7.88
CA ARG A 28 14.28 4.40 -8.03
C ARG A 28 14.86 3.56 -9.16
N ASP A 29 15.76 4.14 -9.95
CA ASP A 29 16.61 3.47 -10.94
C ASP A 29 17.90 2.89 -10.35
N ASP A 30 18.12 3.01 -9.04
CA ASP A 30 19.26 2.39 -8.37
C ASP A 30 19.30 0.88 -8.62
N PRO A 31 20.44 0.32 -9.09
CA PRO A 31 20.54 -1.11 -9.43
C PRO A 31 20.17 -2.07 -8.30
N ARG A 32 20.30 -1.66 -7.05
CA ARG A 32 19.95 -2.48 -5.89
C ARG A 32 18.43 -2.75 -5.79
N LEU A 33 17.59 -1.87 -6.39
CA LEU A 33 16.14 -2.05 -6.45
C LEU A 33 15.68 -2.90 -7.65
N ALA A 34 16.57 -3.23 -8.58
CA ALA A 34 16.21 -3.86 -9.85
C ALA A 34 15.43 -5.18 -9.69
N GLN A 35 15.80 -6.03 -8.73
CA GLN A 35 15.12 -7.32 -8.51
C GLN A 35 13.70 -7.12 -7.95
N ALA A 36 13.51 -6.19 -7.02
CA ALA A 36 12.21 -5.84 -6.46
C ALA A 36 11.30 -5.24 -7.53
N ILE A 37 11.82 -4.32 -8.35
CA ILE A 37 11.11 -3.72 -9.48
C ILE A 37 10.77 -4.79 -10.53
N SER A 38 11.62 -5.80 -10.70
CA SER A 38 11.36 -6.91 -11.64
C SER A 38 10.12 -7.71 -11.25
N VAL A 39 9.93 -8.03 -9.96
CA VAL A 39 8.73 -8.70 -9.45
C VAL A 39 7.48 -7.89 -9.76
N MET A 40 7.49 -6.61 -9.42
CA MET A 40 6.36 -5.72 -9.66
C MET A 40 6.06 -5.58 -11.15
N SER A 41 7.10 -5.46 -11.98
CA SER A 41 6.98 -5.38 -13.45
C SER A 41 6.25 -6.60 -14.02
N LYS A 42 6.53 -7.81 -13.51
CA LYS A 42 5.87 -9.03 -13.95
C LYS A 42 4.35 -8.98 -13.78
N THR A 43 3.84 -8.33 -12.76
CA THR A 43 2.39 -8.22 -12.55
C THR A 43 1.66 -7.46 -13.67
N PHE A 44 2.36 -6.62 -14.42
CA PHE A 44 1.85 -5.97 -15.62
C PHE A 44 1.98 -6.85 -16.85
N ASP A 45 3.06 -7.62 -16.96
CA ASP A 45 3.30 -8.55 -18.09
C ASP A 45 2.25 -9.67 -18.12
N PHE A 46 1.71 -10.09 -16.97
CA PHE A 46 0.66 -11.11 -16.87
C PHE A 46 -0.60 -10.77 -17.66
N VAL A 47 -0.86 -9.50 -17.95
CA VAL A 47 -2.01 -9.08 -18.76
C VAL A 47 -1.95 -9.66 -20.18
N GLY A 48 -0.75 -9.80 -20.72
CA GLY A 48 -0.51 -10.42 -22.05
C GLY A 48 -0.25 -11.93 -22.01
N ASP A 49 -0.13 -12.54 -20.84
CA ASP A 49 0.19 -13.96 -20.69
C ASP A 49 -1.09 -14.82 -20.78
N PRO A 50 -1.18 -15.75 -21.77
CA PRO A 50 -2.34 -16.64 -21.92
C PRO A 50 -2.67 -17.47 -20.67
N LYS A 51 -1.68 -17.78 -19.82
CA LYS A 51 -1.87 -18.49 -18.55
C LYS A 51 -2.76 -17.74 -17.57
N PHE A 52 -2.78 -16.40 -17.64
CA PHE A 52 -3.57 -15.53 -16.79
C PHE A 52 -4.90 -15.09 -17.40
N LYS A 53 -5.24 -15.60 -18.61
CA LYS A 53 -6.50 -15.24 -19.28
C LYS A 53 -7.70 -15.53 -18.38
N GLY A 54 -8.54 -14.51 -18.16
CA GLY A 54 -9.72 -14.59 -17.27
C GLY A 54 -9.41 -14.44 -15.78
N LEU A 55 -8.12 -14.46 -15.37
CA LEU A 55 -7.72 -14.26 -13.97
C LEU A 55 -7.17 -12.86 -13.72
N ILE A 56 -6.35 -12.33 -14.63
CA ILE A 56 -5.64 -11.05 -14.41
C ILE A 56 -6.55 -9.83 -14.54
N THR A 57 -7.69 -9.95 -15.19
CA THR A 57 -8.63 -8.86 -15.40
C THR A 57 -9.94 -9.10 -14.63
N ALA A 58 -10.62 -8.00 -14.32
CA ALA A 58 -11.95 -7.97 -13.72
C ALA A 58 -12.72 -6.78 -14.27
N LYS A 59 -14.04 -6.77 -14.09
CA LYS A 59 -14.90 -5.66 -14.47
C LYS A 59 -15.07 -4.71 -13.30
N SER A 60 -14.70 -3.44 -13.46
CA SER A 60 -14.92 -2.42 -12.44
C SER A 60 -16.41 -2.24 -12.15
N HIS A 61 -16.79 -2.31 -10.89
CA HIS A 61 -18.18 -2.00 -10.48
C HIS A 61 -18.51 -0.50 -10.58
N LEU A 62 -17.50 0.38 -10.61
CA LEU A 62 -17.69 1.82 -10.72
C LEU A 62 -17.96 2.26 -12.16
N THR A 63 -17.22 1.69 -13.12
CA THR A 63 -17.22 2.17 -14.51
C THR A 63 -17.71 1.15 -15.53
N GLY A 64 -17.86 -0.11 -15.14
CA GLY A 64 -18.15 -1.22 -16.04
C GLY A 64 -17.00 -1.61 -16.99
N LYS A 65 -15.86 -0.92 -16.93
CA LYS A 65 -14.68 -1.17 -17.78
C LYS A 65 -13.85 -2.32 -17.24
N GLU A 66 -13.12 -2.96 -18.16
CA GLU A 66 -12.10 -3.94 -17.79
C GLU A 66 -10.92 -3.25 -17.11
N ILE A 67 -10.50 -3.79 -15.97
CA ILE A 67 -9.39 -3.31 -15.14
C ILE A 67 -8.49 -4.47 -14.74
N ASN A 68 -7.28 -4.16 -14.29
CA ASN A 68 -6.41 -5.14 -13.66
C ASN A 68 -7.02 -5.63 -12.34
N ARG A 69 -7.06 -6.95 -12.12
CA ARG A 69 -7.65 -7.53 -10.90
C ARG A 69 -6.96 -7.07 -9.61
N PHE A 70 -5.70 -6.69 -9.65
CA PHE A 70 -5.03 -6.08 -8.48
C PHE A 70 -5.62 -4.74 -8.05
N THR A 71 -6.49 -4.13 -8.86
CA THR A 71 -7.20 -2.89 -8.52
C THR A 71 -8.70 -3.10 -8.31
N HIS A 72 -9.16 -4.36 -8.32
CA HIS A 72 -10.57 -4.72 -8.20
C HIS A 72 -11.04 -4.79 -6.75
N ILE A 73 -12.29 -4.39 -6.52
CA ILE A 73 -13.00 -4.63 -5.27
C ILE A 73 -13.74 -5.95 -5.37
N ASN A 74 -13.40 -6.92 -4.52
CA ASN A 74 -14.05 -8.22 -4.48
C ASN A 74 -15.50 -8.08 -4.01
N ARG A 75 -16.46 -8.53 -4.80
CA ARG A 75 -17.90 -8.42 -4.52
C ARG A 75 -18.60 -9.76 -4.43
N SER A 76 -17.87 -10.83 -4.64
CA SER A 76 -18.40 -12.20 -4.61
C SER A 76 -17.33 -13.19 -4.17
N THR A 77 -17.76 -14.37 -3.78
CA THR A 77 -16.86 -15.52 -3.51
C THR A 77 -16.01 -15.85 -4.74
N GLU A 78 -16.57 -15.73 -5.94
CA GLU A 78 -15.85 -15.96 -7.18
C GLU A 78 -14.70 -14.96 -7.38
N ASP A 79 -14.91 -13.68 -7.06
CA ASP A 79 -13.84 -12.67 -7.11
C ASP A 79 -12.68 -13.04 -6.19
N LEU A 80 -12.97 -13.47 -4.96
CA LEU A 80 -11.95 -13.90 -4.00
C LEU A 80 -11.20 -15.13 -4.50
N LEU A 81 -11.91 -16.13 -5.03
CA LEU A 81 -11.29 -17.34 -5.57
C LEU A 81 -10.40 -17.02 -6.78
N ASN A 82 -10.85 -16.17 -7.68
CA ASN A 82 -10.06 -15.75 -8.84
C ASN A 82 -8.84 -14.93 -8.41
N LYS A 83 -8.95 -14.06 -7.42
CA LYS A 83 -7.81 -13.37 -6.82
C LYS A 83 -6.79 -14.37 -6.27
N GLN A 84 -7.22 -15.36 -5.48
CA GLN A 84 -6.33 -16.36 -4.89
C GLN A 84 -5.64 -17.22 -5.95
N LYS A 85 -6.37 -17.66 -6.98
CA LYS A 85 -5.79 -18.40 -8.12
C LYS A 85 -4.74 -17.57 -8.84
N MET A 86 -5.03 -16.31 -9.13
CA MET A 86 -4.11 -15.37 -9.79
C MET A 86 -2.82 -15.19 -8.98
N ILE A 87 -2.94 -14.91 -7.67
CA ILE A 87 -1.79 -14.71 -6.78
C ILE A 87 -0.94 -15.99 -6.71
N ARG A 88 -1.57 -17.14 -6.52
CA ARG A 88 -0.87 -18.42 -6.47
C ARG A 88 -0.07 -18.70 -7.75
N MET A 89 -0.67 -18.49 -8.93
CA MET A 89 0.03 -18.65 -10.20
C MET A 89 1.21 -17.69 -10.33
N ALA A 90 1.00 -16.43 -9.97
CA ALA A 90 2.04 -15.41 -10.00
C ALA A 90 3.22 -15.75 -9.07
N CYS A 91 2.94 -16.17 -7.83
CA CYS A 91 3.95 -16.60 -6.87
C CYS A 91 4.77 -17.82 -7.36
N HIS A 92 4.13 -18.77 -8.05
CA HIS A 92 4.84 -19.90 -8.66
C HIS A 92 5.83 -19.44 -9.74
N LEU A 93 5.49 -18.42 -10.53
CA LEU A 93 6.37 -17.91 -11.59
C LEU A 93 7.54 -17.08 -11.06
N THR A 94 7.36 -16.37 -9.93
CA THR A 94 8.40 -15.54 -9.33
C THR A 94 9.16 -16.26 -8.21
N GLY A 95 8.72 -17.45 -7.82
CA GLY A 95 9.30 -18.23 -6.74
C GLY A 95 9.06 -17.64 -5.35
N GLY A 96 8.12 -16.70 -5.20
CA GLY A 96 7.80 -16.04 -3.94
C GLY A 96 6.71 -15.01 -4.06
N CYS A 97 6.59 -14.16 -3.05
CA CYS A 97 5.56 -13.13 -2.97
C CYS A 97 5.68 -12.09 -4.09
N ILE A 98 4.55 -11.83 -4.76
CA ILE A 98 4.45 -10.81 -5.80
C ILE A 98 4.17 -9.41 -5.28
N GLN A 99 3.86 -9.27 -4.00
CA GLN A 99 3.73 -8.02 -3.22
C GLN A 99 2.54 -7.13 -3.64
N ARG A 100 2.14 -7.08 -4.89
CA ARG A 100 1.06 -6.22 -5.40
C ARG A 100 -0.32 -6.51 -4.76
N CYS A 101 -0.49 -7.70 -4.18
CA CYS A 101 -1.70 -8.07 -3.43
C CYS A 101 -1.95 -7.15 -2.23
N MET A 102 -0.91 -6.61 -1.58
CA MET A 102 -1.06 -5.75 -0.41
C MET A 102 -1.91 -4.51 -0.70
N GLY A 103 -1.67 -3.84 -1.81
CA GLY A 103 -2.50 -2.70 -2.25
C GLY A 103 -3.93 -3.10 -2.59
N CYS A 104 -4.12 -4.27 -3.21
CA CYS A 104 -5.44 -4.83 -3.48
C CYS A 104 -6.22 -5.08 -2.18
N ASP A 105 -5.57 -5.67 -1.18
CA ASP A 105 -6.18 -5.97 0.11
C ASP A 105 -6.55 -4.68 0.87
N ALA A 106 -5.67 -3.69 0.82
CA ALA A 106 -5.91 -2.38 1.44
C ALA A 106 -7.12 -1.65 0.84
N ILE A 107 -7.26 -1.59 -0.48
CA ILE A 107 -8.43 -0.95 -1.11
C ILE A 107 -9.73 -1.72 -0.82
N ASN A 108 -9.68 -3.05 -0.70
CA ASN A 108 -10.84 -3.84 -0.34
C ASN A 108 -11.27 -3.58 1.11
N ALA A 109 -10.33 -3.52 2.06
CA ALA A 109 -10.61 -3.18 3.45
C ALA A 109 -11.17 -1.75 3.58
N LEU A 110 -10.59 -0.77 2.89
CA LEU A 110 -11.06 0.60 2.88
C LEU A 110 -12.45 0.74 2.26
N SER A 111 -12.78 -0.03 1.23
CA SER A 111 -14.11 -0.02 0.60
C SER A 111 -15.23 -0.33 1.60
N VAL A 112 -15.01 -1.31 2.47
CA VAL A 112 -15.97 -1.67 3.53
C VAL A 112 -15.96 -0.64 4.65
N MET A 113 -14.76 -0.33 5.16
CA MET A 113 -14.62 0.51 6.34
C MET A 113 -15.10 1.93 6.14
N THR A 114 -14.79 2.55 4.99
CA THR A 114 -15.24 3.91 4.70
C THR A 114 -16.77 4.00 4.57
N TYR A 115 -17.39 2.95 4.03
CA TYR A 115 -18.84 2.83 3.98
C TYR A 115 -19.45 2.75 5.39
N GLU A 116 -18.92 1.85 6.24
CA GLU A 116 -19.39 1.68 7.62
C GLU A 116 -19.22 2.95 8.47
N LEU A 117 -18.11 3.69 8.29
CA LEU A 117 -17.88 4.96 8.97
C LEU A 117 -18.93 6.02 8.54
N ASP A 118 -19.23 6.11 7.24
CA ASP A 118 -20.23 7.06 6.75
C ASP A 118 -21.62 6.74 7.30
N GLN A 119 -22.01 5.45 7.36
CA GLN A 119 -23.28 5.03 7.94
C GLN A 119 -23.36 5.32 9.45
N SER A 120 -22.24 5.17 10.17
CA SER A 120 -22.19 5.30 11.63
C SER A 120 -22.08 6.75 12.10
N PHE A 121 -21.38 7.60 11.35
CA PHE A 121 -21.01 8.96 11.80
C PHE A 121 -21.38 10.06 10.82
N GLY A 122 -22.01 9.76 9.68
CA GLY A 122 -22.38 10.76 8.68
C GLY A 122 -21.15 11.43 8.04
N THR A 123 -20.02 10.74 7.97
CA THR A 123 -18.81 11.22 7.31
C THR A 123 -18.93 11.12 5.77
N GLU A 124 -17.91 11.57 5.04
CA GLU A 124 -17.85 11.48 3.57
C GLU A 124 -16.66 10.64 3.08
N TYR A 125 -16.16 9.71 3.89
CA TYR A 125 -14.97 8.92 3.57
C TYR A 125 -15.18 7.99 2.39
N TYR A 126 -16.34 7.36 2.28
CA TYR A 126 -16.66 6.48 1.15
C TYR A 126 -16.67 7.22 -0.18
N LYS A 127 -17.25 8.42 -0.22
CA LYS A 127 -17.23 9.29 -1.39
C LYS A 127 -15.80 9.68 -1.82
N ARG A 128 -14.93 9.98 -0.85
CA ARG A 128 -13.50 10.25 -1.09
C ARG A 128 -12.79 9.01 -1.58
N PHE A 129 -13.03 7.87 -0.94
CA PHE A 129 -12.45 6.59 -1.32
C PHE A 129 -12.85 6.18 -2.75
N VAL A 130 -14.12 6.34 -3.15
CA VAL A 130 -14.60 6.04 -4.51
C VAL A 130 -13.82 6.87 -5.55
N LYS A 131 -13.61 8.16 -5.32
CA LYS A 131 -12.79 9.01 -6.21
C LYS A 131 -11.34 8.54 -6.29
N PHE A 132 -10.76 8.17 -5.16
CA PHE A 132 -9.42 7.58 -5.13
C PHE A 132 -9.37 6.24 -5.88
N LEU A 133 -10.36 5.38 -5.70
CA LEU A 133 -10.45 4.09 -6.37
C LEU A 133 -10.60 4.25 -7.89
N GLU A 134 -11.40 5.19 -8.37
CA GLU A 134 -11.51 5.49 -9.81
C GLU A 134 -10.15 5.92 -10.39
N TYR A 135 -9.44 6.80 -9.69
CA TYR A 135 -8.09 7.22 -10.07
C TYR A 135 -7.13 6.03 -10.07
N PHE A 136 -7.16 5.19 -9.03
CA PHE A 136 -6.32 4.01 -8.87
C PHE A 136 -6.54 2.99 -9.99
N GLN A 137 -7.80 2.69 -10.31
CA GLN A 137 -8.17 1.75 -11.37
C GLN A 137 -7.85 2.30 -12.76
N LYS A 138 -8.18 3.56 -13.03
CA LYS A 138 -7.95 4.21 -14.33
C LYS A 138 -6.48 4.21 -14.73
N ASN A 139 -5.60 4.38 -13.76
CA ASN A 139 -4.16 4.46 -13.98
C ASN A 139 -3.41 3.15 -13.71
N ASP A 140 -4.14 2.07 -13.38
CA ASP A 140 -3.57 0.75 -13.04
C ASP A 140 -2.40 0.88 -12.05
N LEU A 141 -2.66 1.53 -10.91
CA LEU A 141 -1.64 1.87 -9.93
C LEU A 141 -1.27 0.68 -9.05
N THR A 142 -0.10 0.78 -8.43
CA THR A 142 0.38 -0.09 -7.36
C THR A 142 0.37 0.67 -6.05
N ALA A 143 0.08 -0.01 -4.93
CA ALA A 143 0.14 0.60 -3.61
C ALA A 143 0.84 -0.30 -2.60
N ALA A 144 1.71 0.29 -1.79
CA ALA A 144 2.21 -0.33 -0.57
C ALA A 144 1.20 -0.11 0.55
N ALA A 145 0.97 -1.13 1.38
CA ALA A 145 0.12 -1.03 2.56
C ALA A 145 0.97 -0.76 3.82
N ALA A 146 0.99 0.48 4.27
CA ALA A 146 1.73 0.90 5.44
C ALA A 146 0.89 0.72 6.71
N GLN A 147 0.83 -0.52 7.21
CA GLN A 147 0.04 -0.87 8.39
C GLN A 147 0.90 -0.90 9.67
N THR A 148 2.00 -1.64 9.67
CA THR A 148 2.78 -1.92 10.88
C THR A 148 3.51 -0.68 11.39
N ASP A 149 3.19 -0.23 12.61
CA ASP A 149 3.92 0.83 13.32
C ASP A 149 5.21 0.29 13.96
N VAL A 150 6.10 1.18 14.37
CA VAL A 150 7.35 0.82 15.07
C VAL A 150 7.07 0.20 16.44
N LYS A 151 6.02 0.64 17.12
CA LYS A 151 5.42 0.14 18.36
C LYS A 151 6.17 0.41 19.66
N GLY A 152 7.48 0.56 19.69
CA GLY A 152 8.23 0.80 20.91
C GLY A 152 7.98 -0.25 22.00
N ASP A 153 7.58 0.17 23.20
CA ASP A 153 7.17 -0.73 24.27
C ASP A 153 5.76 -1.28 24.00
N ARG A 154 5.68 -2.58 23.74
CA ARG A 154 4.41 -3.23 23.39
C ARG A 154 3.42 -3.38 24.54
N SER A 155 3.86 -3.19 25.79
CA SER A 155 2.98 -3.17 26.96
C SER A 155 2.18 -1.87 27.06
N LEU A 156 2.63 -0.81 26.38
CA LEU A 156 2.04 0.53 26.39
C LEU A 156 1.11 0.76 25.19
N ARG A 157 0.18 1.69 25.38
CA ARG A 157 -0.70 2.19 24.32
C ARG A 157 0.07 3.23 23.46
N PRO A 158 -0.38 3.55 22.23
CA PRO A 158 0.25 4.58 21.40
C PRO A 158 0.48 5.91 22.12
N HIS A 159 -0.54 6.45 22.81
CA HIS A 159 -0.43 7.71 23.57
C HIS A 159 0.48 7.65 24.80
N GLN A 160 0.84 6.45 25.26
CA GLN A 160 1.69 6.23 26.44
C GLN A 160 3.17 6.05 26.09
N GLN A 161 3.50 5.94 24.78
CA GLN A 161 4.89 5.78 24.36
C GLN A 161 5.71 7.02 24.74
N LYS A 162 6.97 6.79 25.12
CA LYS A 162 7.91 7.88 25.43
C LYS A 162 8.12 8.79 24.22
N ASP A 163 8.14 8.20 23.02
CA ASP A 163 8.20 8.89 21.75
C ASP A 163 6.85 8.68 21.02
N PRO A 164 6.02 9.72 20.87
CA PRO A 164 4.73 9.60 20.20
C PRO A 164 4.84 9.23 18.72
N ASP A 165 5.98 9.51 18.07
CA ASP A 165 6.20 9.28 16.64
C ASP A 165 6.51 7.82 16.31
N LEU A 166 6.55 6.92 17.30
CA LEU A 166 6.63 5.47 17.08
C LEU A 166 5.35 4.90 16.44
N TYR A 167 4.25 5.65 16.49
CA TYR A 167 3.00 5.38 15.80
C TYR A 167 2.61 6.59 14.96
N VAL A 168 2.11 6.34 13.75
CA VAL A 168 1.59 7.42 12.91
C VAL A 168 0.36 8.04 13.54
N HIS A 169 0.34 9.34 13.66
CA HIS A 169 -0.73 10.11 14.30
C HIS A 169 -0.95 11.47 13.65
N ILE A 170 -2.13 12.03 13.89
CA ILE A 170 -2.52 13.35 13.45
C ILE A 170 -1.90 14.38 14.39
N VAL A 171 -1.10 15.31 13.86
CA VAL A 171 -0.53 16.42 14.62
C VAL A 171 -1.28 17.73 14.41
N GLU A 172 -2.00 17.86 13.31
CA GLU A 172 -2.81 19.04 13.00
C GLU A 172 -4.00 18.66 12.11
N LYS A 173 -5.17 19.23 12.40
CA LYS A 173 -6.37 19.16 11.56
C LYS A 173 -6.61 20.52 10.93
N ARG A 174 -6.80 20.54 9.61
CA ARG A 174 -7.07 21.74 8.80
C ARG A 174 -8.35 21.56 8.00
N ASP A 175 -8.90 22.64 7.48
CA ASP A 175 -10.11 22.59 6.64
C ASP A 175 -9.88 21.82 5.33
N ASP A 176 -8.66 21.88 4.81
CA ASP A 176 -8.22 21.27 3.54
C ASP A 176 -7.53 19.91 3.68
N GLY A 177 -7.30 19.44 4.92
CA GLY A 177 -6.64 18.15 5.17
C GLY A 177 -6.13 17.98 6.59
N ILE A 178 -5.16 17.08 6.74
CA ILE A 178 -4.49 16.82 8.01
C ILE A 178 -2.98 16.82 7.83
N VAL A 179 -2.25 17.10 8.91
CA VAL A 179 -0.81 16.86 8.99
C VAL A 179 -0.57 15.64 9.86
N VAL A 180 0.22 14.69 9.39
CA VAL A 180 0.56 13.46 10.11
C VAL A 180 2.06 13.36 10.34
N ARG A 181 2.42 12.74 11.46
CA ARG A 181 3.80 12.44 11.84
C ARG A 181 3.89 11.02 12.38
N GLY A 182 5.07 10.41 12.26
CA GLY A 182 5.35 9.09 12.79
C GLY A 182 5.99 8.18 11.76
N ALA A 183 6.09 6.89 12.08
CA ALA A 183 6.78 5.94 11.24
C ALA A 183 6.04 4.60 11.13
N LYS A 184 6.19 3.98 9.96
CA LYS A 184 5.75 2.62 9.66
C LYS A 184 6.97 1.76 9.36
N ASN A 185 6.97 0.52 9.81
CA ASN A 185 8.11 -0.39 9.68
C ASN A 185 7.76 -1.64 8.87
N HIS A 186 8.77 -2.19 8.21
CA HIS A 186 8.63 -3.37 7.34
C HIS A 186 7.60 -3.18 6.22
N ILE A 187 7.62 -2.00 5.59
CA ILE A 187 6.68 -1.71 4.51
C ILE A 187 7.28 -2.17 3.18
N THR A 188 6.91 -3.37 2.80
CA THR A 188 7.31 -3.97 1.53
C THR A 188 6.78 -3.15 0.37
N MET A 189 7.56 -2.99 -0.66
CA MET A 189 7.32 -2.27 -1.91
C MET A 189 7.15 -0.74 -1.81
N ALA A 190 7.27 -0.11 -0.65
CA ALA A 190 7.11 1.35 -0.54
C ALA A 190 8.05 2.13 -1.47
N ALA A 191 9.29 1.65 -1.67
CA ALA A 191 10.25 2.30 -2.55
C ALA A 191 9.95 2.17 -4.06
N TYR A 192 9.04 1.25 -4.45
CA TYR A 192 8.72 1.00 -5.86
C TYR A 192 7.20 0.87 -6.11
N ALA A 193 6.37 1.39 -5.23
CA ALA A 193 4.95 1.59 -5.44
C ALA A 193 4.64 3.00 -5.97
N ASP A 194 3.48 3.16 -6.60
CA ASP A 194 2.95 4.47 -6.98
C ASP A 194 2.41 5.23 -5.77
N GLU A 195 1.70 4.51 -4.90
CA GLU A 195 0.98 5.05 -3.75
C GLU A 195 1.39 4.32 -2.46
N ILE A 196 1.23 5.00 -1.33
CA ILE A 196 1.27 4.41 0.01
C ILE A 196 -0.12 4.57 0.62
N ILE A 197 -0.74 3.46 1.00
CA ILE A 197 -1.98 3.43 1.78
C ILE A 197 -1.61 3.18 3.23
N CYS A 198 -1.78 4.19 4.06
CA CYS A 198 -1.52 4.10 5.50
C CYS A 198 -2.76 3.63 6.24
N LEU A 199 -2.60 2.59 7.06
CA LEU A 199 -3.66 1.97 7.85
C LEU A 199 -3.23 1.89 9.33
N PRO A 200 -4.17 1.92 10.29
CA PRO A 200 -3.85 1.67 11.69
C PRO A 200 -3.41 0.21 11.90
N THR A 201 -2.49 0.00 12.85
CA THR A 201 -1.97 -1.35 13.19
C THR A 201 -2.93 -2.17 14.05
N ARG A 202 -3.70 -1.51 14.91
CA ARG A 202 -4.46 -2.15 15.99
C ARG A 202 -5.69 -1.35 16.38
N MET A 203 -6.53 -1.95 17.22
CA MET A 203 -7.59 -1.21 17.90
C MET A 203 -6.98 -0.12 18.79
N MET A 204 -7.50 1.08 18.69
CA MET A 204 -7.10 2.24 19.51
C MET A 204 -7.94 2.31 20.80
N ALA A 205 -7.46 3.00 21.82
CA ALA A 205 -8.26 3.42 22.98
C ALA A 205 -8.82 4.83 22.75
N GLU A 206 -9.71 5.31 23.61
CA GLU A 206 -10.27 6.66 23.49
C GLU A 206 -9.18 7.75 23.45
N ASN A 207 -8.15 7.59 24.27
CA ASN A 207 -7.01 8.52 24.32
C ASN A 207 -6.04 8.35 23.14
N ASP A 208 -6.28 7.37 22.25
CA ASP A 208 -5.51 7.13 21.04
C ASP A 208 -6.21 7.68 19.78
N ALA A 209 -7.18 8.57 19.90
CA ALA A 209 -7.98 9.05 18.78
C ALA A 209 -7.14 9.60 17.62
N ASP A 210 -6.06 10.35 17.90
CA ASP A 210 -5.19 10.91 16.87
C ASP A 210 -4.36 9.84 16.15
N TYR A 211 -4.25 8.63 16.69
CA TYR A 211 -3.63 7.47 16.07
C TYR A 211 -4.60 6.64 15.21
N SER A 212 -5.90 6.94 15.30
CA SER A 212 -6.94 6.34 14.46
C SER A 212 -7.02 7.09 13.12
N VAL A 213 -6.08 6.80 12.23
CA VAL A 213 -5.92 7.52 10.97
C VAL A 213 -5.67 6.56 9.80
N ALA A 214 -6.34 6.79 8.68
CA ALA A 214 -6.10 6.10 7.42
C ALA A 214 -6.15 7.07 6.23
N PHE A 215 -5.21 6.93 5.32
CA PHE A 215 -5.07 7.81 4.16
C PHE A 215 -4.28 7.16 3.03
N ALA A 216 -4.30 7.77 1.85
CA ALA A 216 -3.44 7.38 0.74
C ALA A 216 -2.71 8.60 0.18
N ILE A 217 -1.42 8.42 -0.15
CA ILE A 217 -0.57 9.45 -0.72
C ILE A 217 0.33 8.88 -1.82
N PRO A 218 0.81 9.68 -2.77
CA PRO A 218 1.90 9.29 -3.65
C PRO A 218 3.12 8.86 -2.83
N ALA A 219 3.78 7.77 -3.24
CA ALA A 219 4.93 7.25 -2.49
C ALA A 219 6.13 8.21 -2.46
N ASP A 220 6.14 9.20 -3.35
CA ASP A 220 7.14 10.26 -3.41
C ASP A 220 6.64 11.63 -2.90
N ALA A 221 5.53 11.66 -2.15
CA ALA A 221 5.00 12.89 -1.57
C ALA A 221 6.05 13.62 -0.72
N GLU A 222 6.00 14.94 -0.72
CA GLU A 222 6.82 15.75 0.19
C GLU A 222 6.46 15.42 1.64
N GLY A 223 7.47 15.25 2.51
CA GLY A 223 7.27 14.77 3.88
C GLY A 223 7.35 13.24 4.02
N VAL A 224 7.51 12.48 2.93
CA VAL A 224 7.76 11.03 2.98
C VAL A 224 9.25 10.74 2.78
N LYS A 225 9.83 10.00 3.71
CA LYS A 225 11.20 9.46 3.63
C LYS A 225 11.14 7.93 3.72
N LEU A 226 11.83 7.24 2.82
CA LEU A 226 11.86 5.79 2.72
C LEU A 226 13.28 5.28 3.01
N ILE A 227 13.51 4.79 4.22
CA ILE A 227 14.78 4.14 4.56
C ILE A 227 14.67 2.69 4.13
N THR A 228 15.33 2.35 3.04
CA THR A 228 15.06 1.10 2.31
C THR A 228 16.18 0.10 2.47
N HIS A 229 15.80 -1.12 2.76
CA HIS A 229 16.67 -2.30 2.81
C HIS A 229 16.29 -3.27 1.71
N VAL A 230 17.28 -3.79 1.01
CA VAL A 230 17.13 -4.84 0.01
C VAL A 230 17.79 -6.13 0.47
N THR A 231 17.21 -7.25 0.10
CA THR A 231 17.89 -8.53 0.27
C THR A 231 19.13 -8.55 -0.64
N ASN A 232 20.27 -8.93 -0.09
CA ASN A 232 21.51 -9.03 -0.87
C ASN A 232 21.30 -9.96 -2.08
N PRO A 233 21.46 -9.47 -3.31
CA PRO A 233 21.34 -10.30 -4.48
C PRO A 233 22.44 -11.37 -4.46
N ARG A 234 22.03 -12.62 -4.58
CA ARG A 234 23.02 -13.71 -4.77
C ARG A 234 23.48 -13.70 -6.22
N PRO A 235 24.76 -13.96 -6.50
CA PRO A 235 25.25 -14.03 -7.86
C PRO A 235 24.46 -15.04 -8.71
N ARG A 236 23.86 -14.58 -9.79
CA ARG A 236 23.04 -15.42 -10.70
C ARG A 236 23.81 -16.58 -11.29
N GLU A 237 25.11 -16.40 -11.52
CA GLU A 237 25.99 -17.44 -12.04
C GLU A 237 26.04 -18.67 -11.13
N LYS A 238 25.88 -18.48 -9.82
CA LYS A 238 25.88 -19.57 -8.84
C LYS A 238 24.49 -20.13 -8.55
N PHE A 239 23.45 -19.34 -8.69
CA PHE A 239 22.10 -19.70 -8.23
C PHE A 239 21.06 -19.36 -9.28
N LYS A 240 20.64 -20.36 -10.05
CA LYS A 240 19.55 -20.23 -11.03
C LYS A 240 18.15 -20.35 -10.41
N ALA A 241 17.98 -19.90 -9.17
CA ALA A 241 16.68 -19.90 -8.51
C ALA A 241 15.89 -18.63 -8.83
N PRO A 242 14.54 -18.69 -8.90
CA PRO A 242 13.71 -17.50 -9.12
C PRO A 242 14.03 -16.35 -8.16
N ALA A 243 14.33 -16.64 -6.89
CA ALA A 243 14.73 -15.65 -5.89
C ALA A 243 16.04 -14.91 -6.21
N ALA A 244 16.84 -15.38 -7.16
CA ALA A 244 18.00 -14.63 -7.66
C ALA A 244 17.62 -13.58 -8.71
N GLU A 245 16.45 -13.70 -9.30
CA GLU A 245 15.90 -12.78 -10.30
C GLU A 245 14.83 -11.84 -9.72
N TYR A 246 14.02 -12.37 -8.82
CA TYR A 246 12.88 -11.70 -8.22
C TYR A 246 13.13 -11.55 -6.73
N GLY A 247 13.26 -10.32 -6.27
CA GLY A 247 13.48 -9.97 -4.89
C GLY A 247 12.40 -9.05 -4.34
N PHE A 248 12.65 -8.52 -3.17
CA PHE A 248 11.83 -7.45 -2.61
C PHE A 248 12.70 -6.48 -1.80
N ALA A 249 12.17 -5.31 -1.55
CA ALA A 249 12.75 -4.32 -0.66
C ALA A 249 11.71 -3.86 0.34
N ASP A 250 12.13 -3.78 1.60
CA ASP A 250 11.33 -3.24 2.69
C ASP A 250 11.81 -1.85 3.05
N SER A 251 10.89 -1.01 3.48
CA SER A 251 11.22 0.33 3.91
C SER A 251 10.71 0.61 5.31
N PHE A 252 11.51 1.34 6.04
CA PHE A 252 11.06 2.13 7.18
C PHE A 252 10.52 3.43 6.60
N VAL A 253 9.22 3.66 6.74
CA VAL A 253 8.53 4.82 6.15
C VAL A 253 8.36 5.88 7.22
N ILE A 254 8.96 7.04 7.01
CA ILE A 254 8.86 8.19 7.91
C ILE A 254 7.92 9.20 7.28
N PHE A 255 6.90 9.60 8.03
CA PHE A 255 6.05 10.74 7.75
C PHE A 255 6.53 11.92 8.61
N ASP A 256 7.14 12.91 7.97
CA ASP A 256 7.76 14.06 8.59
C ASP A 256 6.91 15.30 8.31
N ASP A 257 5.93 15.54 9.18
CA ASP A 257 4.90 16.57 9.02
C ASP A 257 4.24 16.54 7.64
N LEU A 258 3.85 15.32 7.24
CA LEU A 258 3.22 15.08 5.94
C LEU A 258 1.83 15.73 5.91
N PHE A 259 1.60 16.64 4.97
CA PHE A 259 0.26 17.10 4.66
C PHE A 259 -0.48 16.08 3.80
N VAL A 260 -1.66 15.67 4.25
CA VAL A 260 -2.57 14.79 3.54
C VAL A 260 -3.82 15.58 3.17
N PRO A 261 -4.08 15.81 1.86
CA PRO A 261 -5.28 16.51 1.43
C PRO A 261 -6.56 15.80 1.88
N LYS A 262 -7.60 16.55 2.15
CA LYS A 262 -8.88 16.06 2.68
C LYS A 262 -9.48 14.91 1.88
N GLU A 263 -9.38 14.97 0.56
CA GLU A 263 -9.89 13.93 -0.35
C GLU A 263 -9.11 12.61 -0.30
N ARG A 264 -7.94 12.62 0.34
CA ARG A 264 -7.08 11.45 0.54
C ARG A 264 -7.17 10.86 1.96
N VAL A 265 -8.01 11.43 2.83
CA VAL A 265 -8.22 11.00 4.21
C VAL A 265 -9.46 10.10 4.30
N PHE A 266 -9.30 8.89 4.85
CA PHE A 266 -10.33 7.85 4.92
C PHE A 266 -10.73 7.46 6.35
N MET A 267 -9.99 7.92 7.35
CA MET A 267 -10.30 7.82 8.78
C MET A 267 -9.52 8.93 9.50
N CYS A 268 -10.14 9.62 10.43
CA CYS A 268 -9.53 10.78 11.09
C CYS A 268 -10.02 10.93 12.55
N GLY A 269 -9.58 10.03 13.43
CA GLY A 269 -9.89 10.11 14.86
C GLY A 269 -11.23 9.51 15.27
N GLU A 270 -11.88 8.74 14.41
CA GLU A 270 -13.13 8.06 14.72
C GLU A 270 -12.92 7.02 15.84
N PRO A 271 -14.04 6.57 16.49
CA PRO A 271 -13.97 5.74 17.69
C PRO A 271 -13.07 4.51 17.56
N PRO A 272 -12.40 4.17 18.65
CA PRO A 272 -11.32 3.18 18.73
C PRO A 272 -11.55 1.84 18.03
N PRO A 273 -12.76 1.23 18.09
CA PRO A 273 -13.02 -0.06 17.48
C PRO A 273 -12.81 -0.09 15.97
N PHE A 274 -13.07 1.03 15.26
CA PHE A 274 -12.99 1.08 13.81
C PHE A 274 -11.56 0.97 13.28
N ALA A 275 -10.57 1.51 13.99
CA ALA A 275 -9.15 1.31 13.66
C ALA A 275 -8.76 -0.18 13.71
N GLY A 276 -9.19 -0.88 14.76
CA GLY A 276 -8.96 -2.32 14.91
C GLY A 276 -9.71 -3.14 13.86
N LEU A 277 -10.93 -2.75 13.52
CA LEU A 277 -11.73 -3.42 12.51
C LEU A 277 -11.11 -3.24 11.12
N LEU A 278 -10.62 -2.05 10.77
CA LEU A 278 -9.90 -1.82 9.52
C LEU A 278 -8.64 -2.68 9.42
N ALA A 279 -7.84 -2.72 10.48
CA ALA A 279 -6.64 -3.55 10.55
C ALA A 279 -6.97 -5.05 10.36
N HIS A 280 -8.05 -5.52 11.00
CA HIS A 280 -8.52 -6.88 10.89
C HIS A 280 -9.04 -7.23 9.50
N MET A 281 -9.82 -6.33 8.89
CA MET A 281 -10.33 -6.51 7.54
C MET A 281 -9.21 -6.57 6.50
N PHE A 282 -8.18 -5.74 6.64
CA PHE A 282 -7.00 -5.83 5.78
C PHE A 282 -6.35 -7.21 5.87
N ALA A 283 -6.19 -7.75 7.08
CA ALA A 283 -5.65 -9.09 7.29
C ALA A 283 -6.55 -10.21 6.73
N LEU A 284 -7.89 -10.05 6.80
CA LEU A 284 -8.84 -11.03 6.24
C LEU A 284 -8.80 -11.08 4.71
N TYR A 285 -8.53 -9.96 4.03
CA TYR A 285 -8.42 -9.94 2.58
C TYR A 285 -7.09 -10.51 2.08
N HIS A 286 -6.05 -10.51 2.92
CA HIS A 286 -4.74 -11.05 2.59
C HIS A 286 -4.73 -12.58 2.69
#